data_6e8b4cab58c8892f8104af099d9eeebf
#
_entry.id   6e8b4cab58c8892f8104af099d9eeebf
#
_cell.length_a   1.000
_cell.length_b   1.000
_cell.length_c   1.000
_cell.angle_alpha   90.00
_cell.angle_beta   90.00
_cell.angle_gamma   90.00
#
_symmetry.space_group_name_H-M   'P 1'
#
loop_
_entity.id
_entity.type
_entity.pdbx_description
1 polymer ?
#
loop_
_entity_poly.entity_id
_entity_poly.type
_entity_poly.pdbx_seq_one_letter_code
_entity_poly.pdbx_strand_id
1 'polypeptide(L)'
;MSSSKKNAMTAIFLAGCLTAFATTAFAQSNQTGQPTQGQSGQQPNTNKDQKPGDTGSSLEIPTNQPPVNAEEDAAAKAFQAMPNTDLPKKITAGEDFLKKYPESRYRPAVYSALVFAYIQTNNLDKAFDIGDKEVALKPDDAQTMAVLSQTIPRAMNASTQEPQKRLAKAETYAKRAIEITPTLPKPEGMPDQNFVAAKNETLTMAHSGLGLVYFRMGKYNDAIPELEQSVKIDPNPAPDPVNLYLLGMANVKASHFDEAAIAFNKCAALPGSLQNTCKNGAEEAKKQGATQLSAPK
;
A
#
# COMPACT_ATOMS: atom_id res chain seq x y z
N MET A 1 -1.35 -4.66 -55.03
CA MET A 1 -2.35 -4.08 -54.07
C MET A 1 -2.11 -4.72 -52.73
N SER A 2 -1.30 -4.07 -51.92
CA SER A 2 -0.88 -4.57 -50.58
C SER A 2 -1.75 -3.90 -49.52
N SER A 3 -2.58 -4.69 -48.83
CA SER A 3 -3.44 -4.25 -47.77
C SER A 3 -2.66 -4.29 -46.46
N SER A 4 -2.23 -3.11 -46.00
CA SER A 4 -1.62 -2.90 -44.68
C SER A 4 -2.69 -3.04 -43.60
N LYS A 5 -2.70 -4.14 -42.88
CA LYS A 5 -3.50 -4.29 -41.68
C LYS A 5 -2.83 -3.50 -40.52
N LYS A 6 -3.38 -2.33 -40.24
CA LYS A 6 -3.04 -1.55 -39.05
C LYS A 6 -3.52 -2.32 -37.82
N ASN A 7 -2.60 -2.84 -37.02
CA ASN A 7 -2.89 -3.36 -35.68
C ASN A 7 -3.28 -2.17 -34.81
N ALA A 8 -4.57 -2.04 -34.55
CA ALA A 8 -5.11 -1.17 -33.52
C ALA A 8 -4.75 -1.78 -32.16
N MET A 9 -3.68 -1.29 -31.57
CA MET A 9 -3.31 -1.57 -30.19
C MET A 9 -4.33 -0.82 -29.30
N THR A 10 -5.35 -1.56 -28.88
CA THR A 10 -6.37 -1.04 -27.96
C THR A 10 -5.67 -0.73 -26.63
N ALA A 11 -5.48 0.54 -26.36
CA ALA A 11 -5.07 1.04 -25.06
C ALA A 11 -6.22 0.77 -24.08
N ILE A 12 -6.13 -0.33 -23.34
CA ILE A 12 -7.02 -0.59 -22.22
C ILE A 12 -6.63 0.40 -21.13
N PHE A 13 -7.41 1.46 -21.02
CA PHE A 13 -7.42 2.35 -19.87
C PHE A 13 -7.79 1.50 -18.64
N LEU A 14 -6.81 1.22 -17.79
CA LEU A 14 -7.01 0.78 -16.41
C LEU A 14 -7.54 1.97 -15.59
N ALA A 15 -8.72 2.47 -15.99
CA ALA A 15 -9.50 3.38 -15.19
C ALA A 15 -10.44 2.54 -14.34
N GLY A 16 -10.21 2.52 -13.06
CA GLY A 16 -11.22 2.10 -12.10
C GLY A 16 -11.06 0.72 -11.52
N CYS A 17 -10.33 0.61 -10.46
CA CYS A 17 -10.68 -0.11 -9.24
C CYS A 17 -9.75 0.36 -8.10
N LEU A 18 -9.93 1.61 -7.71
CA LEU A 18 -9.59 2.07 -6.36
C LEU A 18 -10.84 1.87 -5.50
N THR A 19 -11.33 0.63 -5.46
CA THR A 19 -12.39 0.27 -4.52
C THR A 19 -11.81 -0.67 -3.49
N ALA A 20 -11.93 -0.24 -2.26
CA ALA A 20 -11.69 -0.96 -1.03
C ALA A 20 -10.20 -1.14 -0.66
N PHE A 21 -9.51 -0.03 -0.31
CA PHE A 21 -8.71 -0.13 0.88
C PHE A 21 -9.70 -0.35 2.02
N ALA A 22 -9.86 -1.59 2.45
CA ALA A 22 -10.53 -1.88 3.70
C ALA A 22 -9.74 -1.17 4.79
N THR A 23 -10.22 0.00 5.18
CA THR A 23 -9.83 0.62 6.43
C THR A 23 -10.25 -0.36 7.51
N THR A 24 -9.33 -1.16 8.01
CA THR A 24 -9.51 -1.77 9.32
C THR A 24 -9.53 -0.62 10.32
N ALA A 25 -10.71 -0.02 10.44
CA ALA A 25 -11.04 0.83 11.55
C ALA A 25 -10.87 -0.03 12.79
N PHE A 26 -9.93 0.34 13.65
CA PHE A 26 -9.86 -0.15 15.00
C PHE A 26 -11.18 0.22 15.68
N ALA A 27 -12.14 -0.71 15.68
CA ALA A 27 -13.35 -0.61 16.45
C ALA A 27 -12.99 -0.81 17.92
N GLN A 28 -12.96 0.27 18.66
CA GLN A 28 -13.07 0.22 20.13
C GLN A 28 -14.41 -0.39 20.49
N SER A 29 -14.40 -1.62 20.97
CA SER A 29 -15.55 -2.22 21.61
C SER A 29 -15.76 -1.61 22.99
N ASN A 30 -16.66 -0.63 23.10
CA ASN A 30 -17.26 -0.25 24.37
C ASN A 30 -18.21 -1.36 24.81
N GLN A 31 -17.79 -2.17 25.77
CA GLN A 31 -18.72 -2.97 26.57
C GLN A 31 -19.05 -2.23 27.85
N THR A 32 -20.25 -1.72 27.91
CA THR A 32 -20.93 -1.30 29.15
C THR A 32 -21.37 -2.53 29.93
N GLY A 33 -20.82 -2.71 31.10
CA GLY A 33 -21.30 -3.68 32.10
C GLY A 33 -21.35 -3.04 33.46
N GLN A 34 -22.55 -2.92 34.01
CA GLN A 34 -22.88 -2.34 35.31
C GLN A 34 -22.55 -3.27 36.51
N PRO A 35 -22.55 -2.78 37.76
CA PRO A 35 -21.72 -3.28 38.85
C PRO A 35 -22.43 -4.24 39.79
N THR A 36 -21.68 -5.09 40.47
CA THR A 36 -22.11 -5.74 41.71
C THR A 36 -21.13 -5.45 42.84
N GLN A 37 -21.69 -5.04 43.98
CA GLN A 37 -21.06 -4.73 45.26
C GLN A 37 -20.53 -5.99 45.97
N GLY A 38 -19.46 -5.81 46.73
CA GLY A 38 -19.04 -6.79 47.74
C GLY A 38 -17.82 -6.32 48.54
N GLN A 39 -17.99 -6.12 49.80
CA GLN A 39 -17.22 -5.43 50.82
C GLN A 39 -15.90 -6.10 51.28
N SER A 40 -15.05 -5.19 51.79
CA SER A 40 -14.24 -5.21 53.04
C SER A 40 -12.84 -5.86 53.05
N GLY A 41 -11.85 -5.00 53.54
CA GLY A 41 -10.63 -5.48 54.21
C GLY A 41 -9.41 -4.55 54.06
N GLN A 42 -9.30 -3.57 54.93
CA GLN A 42 -8.16 -2.76 55.44
C GLN A 42 -6.72 -3.01 54.98
N GLN A 43 -6.10 -2.03 54.42
CA GLN A 43 -4.96 -1.08 54.70
C GLN A 43 -3.64 -1.66 55.32
N PRO A 44 -2.51 -0.87 55.26
CA PRO A 44 -1.96 0.00 54.21
C PRO A 44 -0.50 -0.35 53.86
N ASN A 45 -0.01 0.07 52.67
CA ASN A 45 1.37 0.49 52.59
C ASN A 45 1.58 1.54 51.51
N THR A 46 2.27 2.57 51.94
CA THR A 46 2.66 3.78 51.20
C THR A 46 3.63 3.50 50.09
N ASN A 47 3.30 3.89 48.86
CA ASN A 47 4.28 4.53 47.97
C ASN A 47 3.58 5.46 46.97
N LYS A 48 4.17 6.63 46.85
CA LYS A 48 3.70 7.78 46.13
C LYS A 48 3.81 7.60 44.61
N ASP A 49 2.86 8.25 43.91
CA ASP A 49 2.98 8.78 42.56
C ASP A 49 3.14 7.79 41.43
N GLN A 50 2.06 7.10 41.04
CA GLN A 50 1.82 6.70 39.66
C GLN A 50 0.45 7.20 39.22
N LYS A 51 0.47 8.19 38.31
CA LYS A 51 -0.69 8.71 37.59
C LYS A 51 -1.20 7.60 36.65
N PRO A 52 -2.52 7.36 36.50
CA PRO A 52 -3.08 6.34 35.63
C PRO A 52 -2.69 6.60 34.18
N GLY A 53 -2.23 5.55 33.50
CA GLY A 53 -1.72 5.61 32.15
C GLY A 53 -2.76 6.00 31.11
N ASP A 54 -2.36 6.94 30.30
CA ASP A 54 -2.99 7.32 29.04
C ASP A 54 -2.60 6.25 27.98
N THR A 55 -3.55 5.38 27.62
CA THR A 55 -3.38 4.38 26.54
C THR A 55 -3.68 5.04 25.19
N GLY A 56 -2.97 6.11 24.88
CA GLY A 56 -2.90 6.69 23.55
C GLY A 56 -1.67 6.16 22.83
N SER A 57 -1.82 5.76 21.58
CA SER A 57 -0.72 5.40 20.68
C SER A 57 0.41 6.43 20.80
N SER A 58 1.44 6.11 21.58
CA SER A 58 2.58 7.00 21.75
C SER A 58 3.43 6.91 20.49
N LEU A 59 3.37 7.95 19.66
CA LEU A 59 4.41 8.25 18.70
C LEU A 59 5.73 8.33 19.50
N GLU A 60 6.65 7.39 19.28
CA GLU A 60 7.96 7.43 19.89
C GLU A 60 8.67 8.71 19.43
N ILE A 61 8.90 9.62 20.39
CA ILE A 61 9.53 10.91 20.13
C ILE A 61 11.03 10.72 20.35
N PRO A 62 11.88 10.91 19.31
CA PRO A 62 13.32 10.90 19.48
C PRO A 62 13.76 11.95 20.51
N THR A 63 14.65 11.58 21.43
CA THR A 63 15.10 12.38 22.57
C THR A 63 15.84 13.69 22.23
N ASN A 64 16.07 13.98 20.94
CA ASN A 64 16.74 15.19 20.44
C ASN A 64 15.78 16.23 19.83
N GLN A 65 14.48 16.15 20.09
CA GLN A 65 13.53 17.09 19.51
C GLN A 65 13.26 18.30 20.41
N PRO A 66 12.90 19.47 19.82
CA PRO A 66 12.56 20.67 20.58
C PRO A 66 11.41 20.44 21.54
N PRO A 67 11.30 21.22 22.63
CA PRO A 67 10.25 21.08 23.64
C PRO A 67 8.86 21.13 22.99
N VAL A 68 7.93 20.34 23.54
CA VAL A 68 6.56 20.23 23.03
C VAL A 68 5.87 21.59 23.12
N ASN A 69 5.42 22.11 21.98
CA ASN A 69 4.48 23.21 21.93
C ASN A 69 3.07 22.64 22.13
N ALA A 70 2.41 22.99 23.23
CA ALA A 70 1.08 22.47 23.56
C ALA A 70 0.02 22.75 22.46
N GLU A 71 0.13 23.88 21.77
CA GLU A 71 -0.76 24.22 20.66
C GLU A 71 -0.50 23.32 19.42
N GLU A 72 0.77 23.07 19.10
CA GLU A 72 1.18 22.14 18.03
C GLU A 72 0.71 20.71 18.34
N ASP A 73 0.89 20.25 19.58
CA ASP A 73 0.49 18.93 20.04
C ASP A 73 -1.04 18.75 19.93
N ALA A 74 -1.81 19.76 20.38
CA ALA A 74 -3.27 19.75 20.26
C ALA A 74 -3.72 19.74 18.79
N ALA A 75 -3.05 20.51 17.91
CA ALA A 75 -3.37 20.54 16.49
C ALA A 75 -3.06 19.20 15.79
N ALA A 76 -1.92 18.56 16.13
CA ALA A 76 -1.57 17.24 15.61
C ALA A 76 -2.57 16.16 16.03
N LYS A 77 -2.97 16.17 17.32
CA LYS A 77 -4.00 15.26 17.85
C LYS A 77 -5.36 15.48 17.15
N ALA A 78 -5.75 16.73 16.96
CA ALA A 78 -6.99 17.07 16.25
C ALA A 78 -6.96 16.56 14.80
N PHE A 79 -5.84 16.73 14.11
CA PHE A 79 -5.65 16.20 12.75
C PHE A 79 -5.74 14.66 12.71
N GLN A 80 -5.07 13.97 13.63
CA GLN A 80 -5.10 12.51 13.72
C GLN A 80 -6.50 11.97 14.02
N ALA A 81 -7.27 12.67 14.87
CA ALA A 81 -8.64 12.28 15.20
C ALA A 81 -9.65 12.50 14.06
N MET A 82 -9.26 13.19 12.98
CA MET A 82 -10.15 13.40 11.84
C MET A 82 -10.42 12.09 11.09
N PRO A 83 -11.70 11.79 10.79
CA PRO A 83 -12.05 10.57 10.06
C PRO A 83 -11.47 10.59 8.64
N ASN A 84 -11.06 9.41 8.16
CA ASN A 84 -10.58 9.24 6.79
C ASN A 84 -11.70 9.25 5.72
N THR A 85 -12.95 9.53 6.13
CA THR A 85 -14.11 9.60 5.24
C THR A 85 -14.31 10.99 4.62
N ASP A 86 -13.76 12.05 5.23
CA ASP A 86 -13.81 13.42 4.71
C ASP A 86 -12.42 13.84 4.21
N LEU A 87 -12.00 13.25 3.09
CA LEU A 87 -10.68 13.46 2.52
C LEU A 87 -10.38 14.94 2.18
N PRO A 88 -11.29 15.73 1.57
CA PRO A 88 -11.03 17.14 1.30
C PRO A 88 -10.70 17.93 2.56
N LYS A 89 -11.48 17.72 3.64
CA LYS A 89 -11.25 18.38 4.92
C LYS A 89 -9.94 17.95 5.57
N LYS A 90 -9.62 16.65 5.49
CA LYS A 90 -8.35 16.11 6.01
C LYS A 90 -7.16 16.68 5.25
N ILE A 91 -7.24 16.81 3.93
CA ILE A 91 -6.20 17.43 3.10
C ILE A 91 -5.99 18.88 3.53
N THR A 92 -7.06 19.68 3.60
CA THR A 92 -6.97 21.08 4.02
C THR A 92 -6.33 21.22 5.41
N ALA A 93 -6.78 20.42 6.38
CA ALA A 93 -6.25 20.47 7.73
C ALA A 93 -4.77 20.07 7.81
N GLY A 94 -4.34 19.08 7.02
CA GLY A 94 -2.94 18.67 6.96
C GLY A 94 -2.05 19.73 6.29
N GLU A 95 -2.49 20.34 5.18
CA GLU A 95 -1.78 21.45 4.52
C GLU A 95 -1.66 22.66 5.47
N ASP A 96 -2.73 23.03 6.17
CA ASP A 96 -2.73 24.13 7.16
C ASP A 96 -1.80 23.83 8.34
N PHE A 97 -1.80 22.58 8.83
CA PHE A 97 -0.87 22.14 9.87
C PHE A 97 0.59 22.33 9.42
N LEU A 98 0.94 21.81 8.26
CA LEU A 98 2.31 21.89 7.72
C LEU A 98 2.74 23.35 7.46
N LYS A 99 1.81 24.22 7.05
CA LYS A 99 2.05 25.65 6.87
C LYS A 99 2.29 26.38 8.20
N LYS A 100 1.50 26.03 9.23
CA LYS A 100 1.58 26.66 10.55
C LYS A 100 2.79 26.18 11.35
N TYR A 101 3.16 24.89 11.17
CA TYR A 101 4.24 24.24 11.92
C TYR A 101 5.26 23.58 10.98
N PRO A 102 6.05 24.37 10.22
CA PRO A 102 6.93 23.85 9.16
C PRO A 102 8.09 22.98 9.69
N GLU A 103 8.44 23.11 10.98
CA GLU A 103 9.48 22.33 11.64
C GLU A 103 8.93 21.32 12.65
N SER A 104 7.63 21.02 12.59
CA SER A 104 6.97 20.11 13.51
C SER A 104 7.55 18.69 13.44
N ARG A 105 7.69 18.07 14.62
CA ARG A 105 8.01 16.65 14.77
C ARG A 105 6.92 15.73 14.20
N TYR A 106 5.68 16.24 14.04
CA TYR A 106 4.54 15.49 13.52
C TYR A 106 4.47 15.50 11.98
N ARG A 107 5.38 16.23 11.30
CA ARG A 107 5.42 16.29 9.82
C ARG A 107 5.37 14.91 9.15
N PRO A 108 6.18 13.90 9.56
CA PRO A 108 6.14 12.61 8.88
C PRO A 108 4.76 11.97 8.93
N ALA A 109 4.11 11.98 10.10
CA ALA A 109 2.76 11.42 10.23
C ALA A 109 1.70 12.18 9.42
N VAL A 110 1.83 13.53 9.36
CA VAL A 110 0.93 14.36 8.54
C VAL A 110 1.18 14.13 7.05
N TYR A 111 2.43 14.05 6.60
CA TYR A 111 2.78 13.74 5.22
C TYR A 111 2.25 12.36 4.81
N SER A 112 2.51 11.32 5.62
CA SER A 112 2.00 9.97 5.35
C SER A 112 0.47 9.97 5.17
N ALA A 113 -0.28 10.62 6.09
CA ALA A 113 -1.73 10.73 5.96
C ALA A 113 -2.17 11.49 4.69
N LEU A 114 -1.44 12.55 4.31
CA LEU A 114 -1.70 13.31 3.08
C LEU A 114 -1.39 12.51 1.81
N VAL A 115 -0.35 11.68 1.78
CA VAL A 115 -0.05 10.77 0.66
C VAL A 115 -1.27 9.89 0.38
N PHE A 116 -1.82 9.22 1.41
CA PHE A 116 -3.02 8.39 1.25
C PHE A 116 -4.24 9.19 0.79
N ALA A 117 -4.47 10.37 1.38
CA ALA A 117 -5.60 11.21 1.02
C ALA A 117 -5.52 11.71 -0.43
N TYR A 118 -4.34 12.12 -0.89
CA TYR A 118 -4.13 12.55 -2.27
C TYR A 118 -4.26 11.40 -3.27
N ILE A 119 -3.77 10.19 -2.94
CA ILE A 119 -3.98 9.01 -3.79
C ILE A 119 -5.48 8.72 -3.93
N GLN A 120 -6.23 8.72 -2.84
CA GLN A 120 -7.67 8.44 -2.86
C GLN A 120 -8.49 9.51 -3.59
N THR A 121 -8.02 10.76 -3.62
CA THR A 121 -8.64 11.86 -4.39
C THR A 121 -8.07 12.00 -5.80
N ASN A 122 -7.24 11.03 -6.24
CA ASN A 122 -6.57 11.01 -7.55
C ASN A 122 -5.70 12.26 -7.82
N ASN A 123 -5.19 12.90 -6.79
CA ASN A 123 -4.23 14.01 -6.91
C ASN A 123 -2.80 13.48 -6.81
N LEU A 124 -2.39 12.72 -7.84
CA LEU A 124 -1.20 11.90 -7.78
C LEU A 124 0.11 12.70 -7.76
N ASP A 125 0.16 13.85 -8.44
CA ASP A 125 1.36 14.69 -8.41
C ASP A 125 1.65 15.21 -6.99
N LYS A 126 0.61 15.68 -6.28
CA LYS A 126 0.75 16.06 -4.87
C LYS A 126 1.11 14.86 -3.98
N ALA A 127 0.53 13.69 -4.22
CA ALA A 127 0.88 12.48 -3.47
C ALA A 127 2.36 12.15 -3.59
N PHE A 128 2.92 12.26 -4.79
CA PHE A 128 4.34 11.97 -5.04
C PHE A 128 5.26 13.02 -4.40
N ASP A 129 4.93 14.32 -4.55
CA ASP A 129 5.72 15.40 -3.94
C ASP A 129 5.75 15.32 -2.41
N ILE A 130 4.61 15.04 -1.79
CA ILE A 130 4.49 14.89 -0.33
C ILE A 130 5.16 13.60 0.13
N GLY A 131 5.00 12.51 -0.61
CA GLY A 131 5.63 11.24 -0.30
C GLY A 131 7.16 11.30 -0.34
N ASP A 132 7.73 12.04 -1.30
CA ASP A 132 9.19 12.29 -1.35
C ASP A 132 9.68 13.03 -0.09
N LYS A 133 8.92 14.02 0.38
CA LYS A 133 9.24 14.77 1.61
C LYS A 133 9.14 13.88 2.86
N GLU A 134 8.11 13.03 2.89
CA GLU A 134 7.91 12.10 3.99
C GLU A 134 9.07 11.10 4.08
N VAL A 135 9.40 10.40 2.98
CA VAL A 135 10.51 9.42 2.93
C VAL A 135 11.86 10.07 3.25
N ALA A 136 12.07 11.35 2.89
CA ALA A 136 13.27 12.07 3.26
C ALA A 136 13.38 12.33 4.77
N LEU A 137 12.25 12.54 5.46
CA LEU A 137 12.21 12.74 6.91
C LEU A 137 12.20 11.43 7.69
N LYS A 138 11.55 10.39 7.13
CA LYS A 138 11.38 9.08 7.75
C LYS A 138 11.77 7.96 6.77
N PRO A 139 13.08 7.72 6.58
CA PRO A 139 13.60 6.77 5.60
C PRO A 139 13.34 5.29 5.97
N ASP A 140 12.65 5.03 7.07
CA ASP A 140 12.18 3.72 7.54
C ASP A 140 10.65 3.54 7.46
N ASP A 141 9.92 4.49 6.86
CA ASP A 141 8.48 4.33 6.61
C ASP A 141 8.23 3.39 5.42
N ALA A 142 8.27 2.09 5.72
CA ALA A 142 8.04 1.04 4.73
C ALA A 142 6.66 1.14 4.08
N GLN A 143 5.64 1.55 4.84
CA GLN A 143 4.26 1.61 4.34
C GLN A 143 4.11 2.70 3.27
N THR A 144 4.57 3.92 3.52
CA THR A 144 4.55 5.00 2.52
C THR A 144 5.35 4.61 1.29
N MET A 145 6.56 4.04 1.46
CA MET A 145 7.37 3.58 0.33
C MET A 145 6.67 2.47 -0.49
N ALA A 146 6.04 1.48 0.16
CA ALA A 146 5.30 0.43 -0.52
C ALA A 146 4.13 0.98 -1.35
N VAL A 147 3.34 1.89 -0.77
CA VAL A 147 2.23 2.55 -1.48
C VAL A 147 2.71 3.37 -2.67
N LEU A 148 3.77 4.16 -2.51
CA LEU A 148 4.35 4.95 -3.61
C LEU A 148 4.90 4.05 -4.71
N SER A 149 5.58 2.95 -4.36
CA SER A 149 6.14 2.00 -5.32
C SER A 149 5.08 1.38 -6.22
N GLN A 150 3.88 1.15 -5.70
CA GLN A 150 2.76 0.60 -6.44
C GLN A 150 2.01 1.70 -7.23
N THR A 151 1.85 2.89 -6.65
CA THR A 151 1.04 3.98 -7.23
C THR A 151 1.75 4.66 -8.39
N ILE A 152 3.06 4.92 -8.28
CA ILE A 152 3.85 5.57 -9.33
C ILE A 152 3.71 4.86 -10.67
N PRO A 153 4.02 3.55 -10.82
CA PRO A 153 3.90 2.88 -12.10
C PRO A 153 2.44 2.72 -12.56
N ARG A 154 1.46 2.65 -11.67
CA ARG A 154 0.03 2.61 -12.03
C ARG A 154 -0.45 3.93 -12.64
N ALA A 155 0.02 5.05 -12.14
CA ALA A 155 -0.33 6.39 -12.62
C ALA A 155 0.28 6.74 -13.98
N MET A 156 1.30 6.01 -14.42
CA MET A 156 2.01 6.31 -15.68
C MET A 156 1.18 6.01 -16.91
N ASN A 157 1.20 6.93 -17.87
CA ASN A 157 0.57 6.83 -19.18
C ASN A 157 1.54 7.29 -20.28
N ALA A 158 1.07 7.35 -21.53
CA ALA A 158 1.91 7.70 -22.68
C ALA A 158 2.48 9.14 -22.64
N SER A 159 1.87 10.03 -21.86
CA SER A 159 2.31 11.42 -21.68
C SER A 159 3.16 11.63 -20.42
N THR A 160 3.46 10.58 -19.68
CA THR A 160 4.27 10.68 -18.45
C THR A 160 5.66 11.21 -18.78
N GLN A 161 6.03 12.30 -18.13
CA GLN A 161 7.38 12.85 -18.25
C GLN A 161 8.38 12.01 -17.44
N GLU A 162 9.60 11.88 -17.95
CA GLU A 162 10.70 11.14 -17.33
C GLU A 162 10.31 9.73 -16.82
N PRO A 163 9.68 8.88 -17.65
CA PRO A 163 9.13 7.61 -17.19
C PRO A 163 10.17 6.69 -16.57
N GLN A 164 11.39 6.68 -17.08
CA GLN A 164 12.47 5.84 -16.53
C GLN A 164 12.90 6.30 -15.14
N LYS A 165 12.95 7.60 -14.90
CA LYS A 165 13.28 8.16 -13.58
C LYS A 165 12.21 7.86 -12.55
N ARG A 166 10.91 7.95 -12.96
CA ARG A 166 9.79 7.58 -12.09
C ARG A 166 9.81 6.09 -11.76
N LEU A 167 10.08 5.21 -12.73
CA LEU A 167 10.22 3.77 -12.49
C LEU A 167 11.40 3.43 -11.58
N ALA A 168 12.57 4.07 -11.80
CA ALA A 168 13.74 3.87 -10.94
C ALA A 168 13.47 4.31 -9.49
N LYS A 169 12.72 5.41 -9.27
CA LYS A 169 12.29 5.83 -7.95
C LYS A 169 11.35 4.80 -7.30
N ALA A 170 10.34 4.34 -8.03
CA ALA A 170 9.42 3.31 -7.54
C ALA A 170 10.14 1.99 -7.22
N GLU A 171 11.12 1.59 -8.03
CA GLU A 171 12.00 0.44 -7.76
C GLU A 171 12.75 0.61 -6.44
N THR A 172 13.35 1.79 -6.21
CA THR A 172 14.08 2.10 -4.98
C THR A 172 13.15 2.00 -3.75
N TYR A 173 11.96 2.58 -3.83
CA TYR A 173 10.98 2.52 -2.74
C TYR A 173 10.51 1.09 -2.46
N ALA A 174 10.20 0.32 -3.50
CA ALA A 174 9.79 -1.08 -3.33
C ALA A 174 10.88 -1.92 -2.64
N LYS A 175 12.11 -1.86 -3.15
CA LYS A 175 13.23 -2.62 -2.57
C LYS A 175 13.49 -2.23 -1.12
N ARG A 176 13.45 -0.94 -0.82
CA ARG A 176 13.65 -0.48 0.56
C ARG A 176 12.54 -0.92 1.48
N ALA A 177 11.27 -0.85 1.05
CA ALA A 177 10.13 -1.36 1.82
C ALA A 177 10.25 -2.87 2.09
N ILE A 178 10.64 -3.66 1.09
CA ILE A 178 10.87 -5.11 1.23
C ILE A 178 11.98 -5.40 2.26
N GLU A 179 13.08 -4.64 2.20
CA GLU A 179 14.24 -4.82 3.09
C GLU A 179 13.89 -4.51 4.54
N ILE A 180 13.23 -3.40 4.81
CA ILE A 180 13.03 -2.92 6.18
C ILE A 180 11.79 -3.50 6.87
N THR A 181 10.73 -3.85 6.13
CA THR A 181 9.48 -4.35 6.74
C THR A 181 9.69 -5.54 7.68
N PRO A 182 10.51 -6.56 7.36
CA PRO A 182 10.76 -7.67 8.27
C PRO A 182 11.40 -7.25 9.59
N THR A 183 12.20 -6.18 9.58
CA THR A 183 12.97 -5.71 10.74
C THR A 183 12.20 -4.76 11.66
N LEU A 184 11.04 -4.26 11.23
CA LEU A 184 10.24 -3.32 12.00
C LEU A 184 9.83 -3.93 13.35
N PRO A 185 10.02 -3.19 14.47
CA PRO A 185 9.56 -3.62 15.78
C PRO A 185 8.02 -3.65 15.85
N LYS A 186 7.50 -4.57 16.66
CA LYS A 186 6.07 -4.60 16.92
C LYS A 186 5.66 -3.44 17.84
N PRO A 187 4.68 -2.62 17.45
CA PRO A 187 4.16 -1.57 18.32
C PRO A 187 3.61 -2.15 19.63
N GLU A 188 3.82 -1.43 20.72
CA GLU A 188 3.30 -1.82 22.03
C GLU A 188 1.77 -1.95 22.00
N GLY A 189 1.24 -3.01 22.62
CA GLY A 189 -0.19 -3.27 22.68
C GLY A 189 -0.81 -3.84 21.38
N MET A 190 -0.06 -3.95 20.28
CA MET A 190 -0.57 -4.54 19.04
C MET A 190 -0.59 -6.08 19.16
N PRO A 191 -1.72 -6.77 18.88
CA PRO A 191 -1.76 -8.23 18.79
C PRO A 191 -0.82 -8.77 17.71
N ASP A 192 -0.17 -9.91 17.96
CA ASP A 192 0.79 -10.51 17.02
C ASP A 192 0.18 -10.76 15.64
N GLN A 193 -1.05 -11.26 15.60
CA GLN A 193 -1.76 -11.51 14.34
C GLN A 193 -1.94 -10.23 13.52
N ASN A 194 -2.30 -9.12 14.14
CA ASN A 194 -2.48 -7.83 13.46
C ASN A 194 -1.14 -7.30 12.95
N PHE A 195 -0.08 -7.47 13.75
CA PHE A 195 1.26 -7.05 13.34
C PHE A 195 1.77 -7.84 12.13
N VAL A 196 1.60 -9.17 12.13
CA VAL A 196 1.96 -10.02 10.99
C VAL A 196 1.13 -9.65 9.75
N ALA A 197 -0.19 -9.43 9.91
CA ALA A 197 -1.05 -9.02 8.81
C ALA A 197 -0.61 -7.66 8.22
N ALA A 198 -0.31 -6.66 9.04
CA ALA A 198 0.17 -5.35 8.60
C ALA A 198 1.51 -5.43 7.85
N LYS A 199 2.46 -6.26 8.34
CA LYS A 199 3.71 -6.53 7.64
C LYS A 199 3.47 -7.18 6.28
N ASN A 200 2.61 -8.20 6.23
CA ASN A 200 2.29 -8.89 4.98
C ASN A 200 1.59 -7.96 3.99
N GLU A 201 0.69 -7.08 4.45
CA GLU A 201 0.06 -6.06 3.60
C GLU A 201 1.11 -5.13 2.97
N THR A 202 2.03 -4.61 3.78
CA THR A 202 3.12 -3.75 3.31
C THR A 202 4.01 -4.47 2.30
N LEU A 203 4.40 -5.71 2.58
CA LEU A 203 5.20 -6.53 1.67
C LEU A 203 4.45 -6.87 0.38
N THR A 204 3.15 -7.20 0.46
CA THR A 204 2.29 -7.43 -0.70
C THR A 204 2.29 -6.22 -1.64
N MET A 205 2.10 -5.01 -1.10
CA MET A 205 2.15 -3.77 -1.88
C MET A 205 3.53 -3.53 -2.48
N ALA A 206 4.60 -3.73 -1.72
CA ALA A 206 5.96 -3.51 -2.19
C ALA A 206 6.36 -4.49 -3.30
N HIS A 207 6.08 -5.78 -3.15
CA HIS A 207 6.31 -6.80 -4.19
C HIS A 207 5.43 -6.57 -5.42
N SER A 208 4.16 -6.21 -5.25
CA SER A 208 3.27 -5.82 -6.37
C SER A 208 3.82 -4.61 -7.13
N GLY A 209 4.29 -3.59 -6.39
CA GLY A 209 4.91 -2.39 -6.97
C GLY A 209 6.16 -2.73 -7.77
N LEU A 210 7.07 -3.51 -7.19
CA LEU A 210 8.32 -3.93 -7.84
C LEU A 210 8.05 -4.78 -9.09
N GLY A 211 7.13 -5.72 -9.00
CA GLY A 211 6.72 -6.53 -10.14
C GLY A 211 6.14 -5.69 -11.29
N LEU A 212 5.30 -4.70 -10.97
CA LEU A 212 4.76 -3.78 -11.98
C LEU A 212 5.84 -2.86 -12.56
N VAL A 213 6.81 -2.40 -11.77
CA VAL A 213 7.96 -1.64 -12.24
C VAL A 213 8.75 -2.46 -13.26
N TYR A 214 9.12 -3.70 -12.93
CA TYR A 214 9.85 -4.59 -13.84
C TYR A 214 9.04 -4.91 -15.09
N PHE A 215 7.73 -5.14 -14.94
CA PHE A 215 6.85 -5.35 -16.10
C PHE A 215 6.88 -4.15 -17.06
N ARG A 216 6.79 -2.92 -16.55
CA ARG A 216 6.86 -1.69 -17.37
C ARG A 216 8.23 -1.43 -17.97
N MET A 217 9.29 -1.93 -17.34
CA MET A 217 10.65 -1.90 -17.89
C MET A 217 10.91 -3.00 -18.95
N GLY A 218 9.95 -3.90 -19.20
CA GLY A 218 10.12 -5.05 -20.09
C GLY A 218 10.95 -6.19 -19.50
N LYS A 219 11.26 -6.13 -18.19
CA LYS A 219 12.00 -7.15 -17.45
C LYS A 219 11.05 -8.22 -16.91
N TYR A 220 10.40 -8.96 -17.83
CA TYR A 220 9.30 -9.84 -17.46
C TYR A 220 9.73 -11.00 -16.55
N ASN A 221 10.91 -11.56 -16.77
CA ASN A 221 11.45 -12.62 -15.92
C ASN A 221 11.75 -12.13 -14.48
N ASP A 222 12.10 -10.86 -14.33
CA ASP A 222 12.29 -10.26 -13.00
C ASP A 222 10.95 -9.89 -12.34
N ALA A 223 9.93 -9.58 -13.16
CA ALA A 223 8.59 -9.24 -12.67
C ALA A 223 7.84 -10.45 -12.07
N ILE A 224 8.02 -11.64 -12.66
CA ILE A 224 7.31 -12.86 -12.28
C ILE A 224 7.50 -13.20 -10.79
N PRO A 225 8.72 -13.39 -10.26
CA PRO A 225 8.91 -13.77 -8.88
C PRO A 225 8.38 -12.73 -7.89
N GLU A 226 8.42 -11.45 -8.22
CA GLU A 226 7.87 -10.39 -7.38
C GLU A 226 6.34 -10.46 -7.32
N LEU A 227 5.69 -10.65 -8.46
CA LEU A 227 4.23 -10.80 -8.52
C LEU A 227 3.75 -12.10 -7.87
N GLU A 228 4.50 -13.20 -8.01
CA GLU A 228 4.22 -14.46 -7.31
C GLU A 228 4.31 -14.29 -5.79
N GLN A 229 5.35 -13.59 -5.31
CA GLN A 229 5.50 -13.31 -3.89
C GLN A 229 4.36 -12.44 -3.37
N SER A 230 3.98 -11.40 -4.09
CA SER A 230 2.83 -10.54 -3.74
C SER A 230 1.53 -11.35 -3.61
N VAL A 231 1.24 -12.26 -4.54
CA VAL A 231 0.05 -13.13 -4.48
C VAL A 231 0.11 -14.12 -3.32
N LYS A 232 1.31 -14.63 -3.00
CA LYS A 232 1.51 -15.67 -1.97
C LYS A 232 1.32 -15.15 -0.55
N ILE A 233 1.79 -13.92 -0.29
CA ILE A 233 1.80 -13.35 1.07
C ILE A 233 0.62 -12.42 1.34
N ASP A 234 -0.26 -12.22 0.35
CA ASP A 234 -1.45 -11.37 0.50
C ASP A 234 -2.27 -11.83 1.72
N PRO A 235 -2.47 -10.99 2.73
CA PRO A 235 -3.20 -11.35 3.94
C PRO A 235 -4.70 -11.47 3.74
N ASN A 236 -5.22 -11.04 2.59
CA ASN A 236 -6.63 -11.14 2.28
C ASN A 236 -7.05 -12.58 1.95
N PRO A 237 -8.30 -12.95 2.20
CA PRO A 237 -8.81 -14.29 1.90
C PRO A 237 -8.70 -14.70 0.42
N ALA A 238 -8.68 -13.70 -0.47
CA ALA A 238 -8.43 -13.86 -1.89
C ALA A 238 -7.39 -12.83 -2.34
N PRO A 239 -6.38 -13.24 -3.14
CA PRO A 239 -5.37 -12.32 -3.66
C PRO A 239 -5.98 -11.22 -4.53
N ASP A 240 -5.32 -10.07 -4.62
CA ASP A 240 -5.74 -8.98 -5.52
C ASP A 240 -5.79 -9.50 -6.99
N PRO A 241 -6.94 -9.48 -7.65
CA PRO A 241 -7.06 -9.91 -9.04
C PRO A 241 -6.17 -9.14 -10.01
N VAL A 242 -5.77 -7.90 -9.67
CA VAL A 242 -4.82 -7.11 -10.47
C VAL A 242 -3.44 -7.76 -10.45
N ASN A 243 -2.98 -8.25 -9.30
CA ASN A 243 -1.68 -8.91 -9.19
C ASN A 243 -1.67 -10.25 -9.95
N LEU A 244 -2.75 -11.01 -9.88
CA LEU A 244 -2.93 -12.25 -10.67
C LEU A 244 -2.96 -11.96 -12.18
N TYR A 245 -3.65 -10.90 -12.59
CA TYR A 245 -3.69 -10.48 -13.99
C TYR A 245 -2.30 -10.06 -14.50
N LEU A 246 -1.58 -9.26 -13.72
CA LEU A 246 -0.21 -8.82 -14.05
C LEU A 246 0.75 -10.01 -14.12
N LEU A 247 0.61 -10.98 -13.20
CA LEU A 247 1.40 -12.21 -13.22
C LEU A 247 1.14 -13.02 -14.50
N GLY A 248 -0.13 -13.17 -14.91
CA GLY A 248 -0.49 -13.80 -16.18
C GLY A 248 0.12 -13.08 -17.37
N MET A 249 0.03 -11.75 -17.39
CA MET A 249 0.62 -10.93 -18.46
C MET A 249 2.16 -11.02 -18.51
N ALA A 250 2.83 -11.02 -17.36
CA ALA A 250 4.28 -11.17 -17.27
C ALA A 250 4.72 -12.53 -17.82
N ASN A 251 4.02 -13.60 -17.46
CA ASN A 251 4.28 -14.96 -17.96
C ASN A 251 4.06 -15.06 -19.47
N VAL A 252 2.97 -14.47 -20.02
CA VAL A 252 2.79 -14.40 -21.50
C VAL A 252 3.97 -13.72 -22.18
N LYS A 253 4.42 -12.58 -21.63
CA LYS A 253 5.55 -11.82 -22.20
C LYS A 253 6.89 -12.55 -22.10
N ALA A 254 7.04 -13.41 -21.09
CA ALA A 254 8.19 -14.30 -20.91
C ALA A 254 8.05 -15.62 -21.69
N SER A 255 6.95 -15.85 -22.42
CA SER A 255 6.63 -17.09 -23.12
C SER A 255 6.42 -18.31 -22.20
N HIS A 256 6.04 -18.08 -20.95
CA HIS A 256 5.65 -19.09 -19.96
C HIS A 256 4.14 -19.28 -20.01
N PHE A 257 3.64 -19.89 -21.08
CA PHE A 257 2.20 -19.88 -21.39
C PHE A 257 1.36 -20.73 -20.43
N ASP A 258 1.90 -21.82 -19.91
CA ASP A 258 1.18 -22.68 -18.94
C ASP A 258 1.01 -21.95 -17.61
N GLU A 259 2.05 -21.30 -17.09
CA GLU A 259 2.04 -20.47 -15.89
C GLU A 259 1.12 -19.26 -16.06
N ALA A 260 1.13 -18.65 -17.26
CA ALA A 260 0.20 -17.59 -17.61
C ALA A 260 -1.25 -18.04 -17.52
N ALA A 261 -1.58 -19.20 -18.08
CA ALA A 261 -2.93 -19.76 -18.04
C ALA A 261 -3.36 -20.06 -16.59
N ILE A 262 -2.45 -20.56 -15.75
CA ILE A 262 -2.71 -20.80 -14.31
C ILE A 262 -3.04 -19.48 -13.60
N ALA A 263 -2.23 -18.45 -13.77
CA ALA A 263 -2.43 -17.14 -13.12
C ALA A 263 -3.76 -16.49 -13.56
N PHE A 264 -4.04 -16.50 -14.87
CA PHE A 264 -5.30 -15.99 -15.41
C PHE A 264 -6.53 -16.78 -14.93
N ASN A 265 -6.44 -18.11 -14.82
CA ASN A 265 -7.55 -18.92 -14.29
C ASN A 265 -7.84 -18.58 -12.82
N LYS A 266 -6.81 -18.39 -11.98
CA LYS A 266 -6.98 -17.91 -10.60
C LYS A 266 -7.67 -16.54 -10.57
N CYS A 267 -7.27 -15.61 -11.43
CA CYS A 267 -7.90 -14.31 -11.57
C CYS A 267 -9.37 -14.43 -12.02
N ALA A 268 -9.64 -15.26 -13.02
CA ALA A 268 -11.00 -15.48 -13.55
C ALA A 268 -11.97 -16.13 -12.54
N ALA A 269 -11.44 -16.82 -11.54
CA ALA A 269 -12.24 -17.38 -10.45
C ALA A 269 -12.75 -16.33 -9.45
N LEU A 270 -12.14 -15.13 -9.46
CA LEU A 270 -12.53 -14.04 -8.58
C LEU A 270 -13.59 -13.15 -9.24
N PRO A 271 -14.68 -12.80 -8.53
CA PRO A 271 -15.68 -11.89 -9.08
C PRO A 271 -15.11 -10.48 -9.22
N GLY A 272 -15.45 -9.79 -10.32
CA GLY A 272 -15.03 -8.41 -10.53
C GLY A 272 -14.81 -8.04 -12.00
N SER A 273 -14.34 -6.83 -12.23
CA SER A 273 -14.17 -6.25 -13.58
C SER A 273 -13.13 -6.98 -14.43
N LEU A 274 -12.15 -7.66 -13.82
CA LEU A 274 -11.10 -8.41 -14.52
C LEU A 274 -11.49 -9.84 -14.86
N GLN A 275 -12.59 -10.39 -14.32
CA GLN A 275 -12.99 -11.78 -14.48
C GLN A 275 -13.00 -12.24 -15.94
N ASN A 276 -13.73 -11.54 -16.81
CA ASN A 276 -13.81 -11.87 -18.23
C ASN A 276 -12.48 -11.66 -18.96
N THR A 277 -11.74 -10.60 -18.62
CA THR A 277 -10.40 -10.32 -19.18
C THR A 277 -9.44 -11.46 -18.85
N CYS A 278 -9.46 -11.94 -17.61
CA CYS A 278 -8.63 -13.06 -17.18
C CYS A 278 -9.06 -14.38 -17.84
N LYS A 279 -10.36 -14.63 -18.01
CA LYS A 279 -10.85 -15.81 -18.72
C LYS A 279 -10.33 -15.84 -20.15
N ASN A 280 -10.45 -14.74 -20.88
CA ASN A 280 -9.94 -14.62 -22.25
C ASN A 280 -8.40 -14.76 -22.30
N GLY A 281 -7.71 -14.18 -21.31
CA GLY A 281 -6.25 -14.31 -21.17
C GLY A 281 -5.80 -15.76 -20.98
N ALA A 282 -6.53 -16.53 -20.17
CA ALA A 282 -6.24 -17.95 -19.96
C ALA A 282 -6.42 -18.80 -21.24
N GLU A 283 -7.49 -18.54 -22.00
CA GLU A 283 -7.74 -19.22 -23.27
C GLU A 283 -6.65 -18.89 -24.31
N GLU A 284 -6.29 -17.63 -24.41
CA GLU A 284 -5.24 -17.19 -25.36
C GLU A 284 -3.86 -17.73 -24.98
N ALA A 285 -3.50 -17.75 -23.71
CA ALA A 285 -2.25 -18.33 -23.22
C ALA A 285 -2.13 -19.82 -23.58
N LYS A 286 -3.19 -20.60 -23.36
CA LYS A 286 -3.24 -22.02 -23.76
C LYS A 286 -3.06 -22.21 -25.25
N LYS A 287 -3.69 -21.37 -26.07
CA LYS A 287 -3.56 -21.42 -27.53
C LYS A 287 -2.14 -21.10 -27.98
N GLN A 288 -1.49 -20.11 -27.39
CA GLN A 288 -0.10 -19.75 -27.70
C GLN A 288 0.86 -20.85 -27.29
N GLY A 289 0.67 -21.49 -26.13
CA GLY A 289 1.45 -22.64 -25.67
C GLY A 289 1.36 -23.82 -26.65
N ALA A 290 0.13 -24.17 -27.07
CA ALA A 290 -0.08 -25.23 -28.06
C ALA A 290 0.59 -24.92 -29.40
N THR A 291 0.59 -23.65 -29.84
CA THR A 291 1.27 -23.20 -31.08
C THR A 291 2.78 -23.31 -30.96
N GLN A 292 3.35 -22.94 -29.81
CA GLN A 292 4.78 -23.04 -29.54
C GLN A 292 5.27 -24.49 -29.57
N LEU A 293 4.51 -25.42 -29.00
CA LEU A 293 4.83 -26.85 -28.97
C LEU A 293 4.78 -27.49 -30.37
N SER A 294 3.94 -26.97 -31.26
CA SER A 294 3.78 -27.49 -32.64
C SER A 294 4.70 -26.85 -33.66
N ALA A 295 5.49 -25.84 -33.27
CA ALA A 295 6.45 -25.22 -34.19
C ALA A 295 7.60 -26.19 -34.51
N PRO A 296 8.00 -26.34 -35.79
CA PRO A 296 9.17 -27.16 -36.15
C PRO A 296 10.42 -26.57 -35.48
N LYS A 297 11.25 -27.47 -34.90
CA LYS A 297 12.53 -27.12 -34.28
C LYS A 297 13.58 -26.85 -35.32
#